data_aed007a8fd73cac6aa51effed788143f
#
_entry.id   aed007a8fd73cac6aa51effed788143f
#
_cell.length_a   1.000
_cell.length_b   1.000
_cell.length_c   1.000
_cell.angle_alpha   90.00
_cell.angle_beta   90.00
_cell.angle_gamma   90.00
#
_symmetry.space_group_name_H-M   'P 1'
#
loop_
_entity.id
_entity.type
_entity.pdbx_description
1 polymer ?
#
loop_
_entity_poly.entity_id
_entity_poly.type
_entity_poly.pdbx_seq_one_letter_code
_entity_poly.pdbx_strand_id
1 'polypeptide(L)'
;MTLETARCRVTVAAVRRHPSDESEQVTQALRGEPLRLGRRAGGWVPVTTGYGYPGFVRPEAGEGAYVTDLEGTPLDAARTYLGTPYLWGGMSEAGIDCSGLVHMAYRRLGRLVPRDAHEQQDAGTPVAELEPGVLVSYGGEVADHIAFWAGDGRILHATGRDGLGVVEEPEPEGLRERRLATFLLPAG
;
A
#
# COMPACT_ATOMS: atom_id res chain seq x y z
N MET A 1 -10.81 8.67 26.91
CA MET A 1 -11.56 7.61 26.21
C MET A 1 -10.59 6.50 25.89
N THR A 2 -10.77 5.31 26.48
CA THR A 2 -9.92 4.16 26.21
C THR A 2 -10.27 3.66 24.81
N LEU A 3 -9.32 3.72 23.88
CA LEU A 3 -9.47 3.09 22.57
C LEU A 3 -9.39 1.58 22.78
N GLU A 4 -10.41 0.86 22.36
CA GLU A 4 -10.38 -0.60 22.37
C GLU A 4 -9.45 -1.10 21.25
N THR A 5 -8.63 -2.10 21.55
CA THR A 5 -7.76 -2.74 20.56
C THR A 5 -8.37 -4.07 20.14
N ALA A 6 -8.40 -4.31 18.84
CA ALA A 6 -8.86 -5.56 18.24
C ALA A 6 -7.91 -6.01 17.10
N ARG A 7 -8.21 -7.15 16.52
CA ARG A 7 -7.53 -7.63 15.30
C ARG A 7 -8.54 -7.93 14.20
N CYS A 8 -8.14 -7.70 12.95
CA CYS A 8 -8.98 -8.04 11.81
C CYS A 8 -9.19 -9.55 11.72
N ARG A 9 -10.46 -10.02 11.70
CA ARG A 9 -10.84 -11.46 11.64
C ARG A 9 -11.05 -11.98 10.24
N VAL A 10 -11.57 -11.14 9.37
CA VAL A 10 -11.82 -11.51 7.97
C VAL A 10 -10.52 -11.47 7.19
N THR A 11 -10.46 -12.20 6.08
CA THR A 11 -9.26 -12.26 5.24
C THR A 11 -8.83 -10.86 4.80
N VAL A 12 -9.81 -10.04 4.37
CA VAL A 12 -9.62 -8.65 3.97
C VAL A 12 -10.85 -7.85 4.39
N ALA A 13 -10.66 -6.76 5.10
CA ALA A 13 -11.71 -5.80 5.43
C ALA A 13 -11.44 -4.47 4.71
N ALA A 14 -12.41 -3.99 3.92
CA ALA A 14 -12.33 -2.66 3.32
C ALA A 14 -12.37 -1.59 4.42
N VAL A 15 -11.41 -0.69 4.41
CA VAL A 15 -11.39 0.51 5.24
C VAL A 15 -11.89 1.67 4.39
N ARG A 16 -13.03 2.24 4.78
CA ARG A 16 -13.72 3.30 4.05
C ARG A 16 -13.39 4.68 4.62
N ARG A 17 -13.39 5.71 3.77
CA ARG A 17 -13.19 7.12 4.19
C ARG A 17 -14.30 7.60 5.11
N HIS A 18 -15.54 7.21 4.83
CA HIS A 18 -16.76 7.56 5.58
C HIS A 18 -17.56 6.30 5.89
N PRO A 19 -18.47 6.31 6.90
CA PRO A 19 -19.27 5.15 7.29
C PRO A 19 -20.40 4.86 6.28
N SER A 20 -20.04 4.48 5.05
CA SER A 20 -20.94 4.15 3.95
C SER A 20 -20.28 3.12 3.02
N ASP A 21 -21.05 2.19 2.48
CA ASP A 21 -20.58 1.21 1.50
C ASP A 21 -20.22 1.86 0.14
N GLU A 22 -20.81 3.02 -0.16
CA GLU A 22 -20.54 3.82 -1.36
C GLU A 22 -19.31 4.71 -1.19
N SER A 23 -18.79 4.85 0.04
CA SER A 23 -17.60 5.66 0.30
C SER A 23 -16.37 5.01 -0.31
N GLU A 24 -15.41 5.87 -0.69
CA GLU A 24 -14.09 5.44 -1.16
C GLU A 24 -13.45 4.45 -0.19
N GLN A 25 -12.93 3.32 -0.73
CA GLN A 25 -12.00 2.47 -0.01
C GLN A 25 -10.65 3.15 0.00
N VAL A 26 -10.18 3.53 1.17
CA VAL A 26 -8.88 4.23 1.32
C VAL A 26 -7.73 3.27 1.60
N THR A 27 -8.02 2.14 2.22
CA THR A 27 -7.06 1.05 2.45
C THR A 27 -7.79 -0.24 2.81
N GLN A 28 -7.06 -1.27 3.18
CA GLN A 28 -7.59 -2.54 3.67
C GLN A 28 -6.94 -2.92 5.00
N ALA A 29 -7.71 -3.56 5.88
CA ALA A 29 -7.17 -4.29 7.02
C ALA A 29 -7.15 -5.78 6.68
N LEU A 30 -6.01 -6.42 6.83
CA LEU A 30 -5.82 -7.83 6.53
C LEU A 30 -5.98 -8.67 7.81
N ARG A 31 -6.28 -9.96 7.66
CA ARG A 31 -6.43 -10.88 8.79
C ARG A 31 -5.24 -10.80 9.76
N GLY A 32 -5.55 -10.64 11.04
CA GLY A 32 -4.57 -10.54 12.12
C GLY A 32 -4.04 -9.13 12.39
N GLU A 33 -4.31 -8.16 11.52
CA GLU A 33 -3.85 -6.80 11.74
C GLU A 33 -4.45 -6.16 12.98
N PRO A 34 -3.62 -5.47 13.80
CA PRO A 34 -4.12 -4.72 14.93
C PRO A 34 -4.93 -3.51 14.46
N LEU A 35 -6.07 -3.30 15.08
CA LEU A 35 -6.96 -2.17 14.87
C LEU A 35 -7.22 -1.48 16.20
N ARG A 36 -7.08 -0.16 16.25
CA ARG A 36 -7.61 0.67 17.34
C ARG A 36 -9.02 1.09 16.96
N LEU A 37 -9.97 0.73 17.81
CA LEU A 37 -11.40 0.94 17.55
C LEU A 37 -11.90 2.20 18.25
N GLY A 38 -12.66 3.01 17.50
CA GLY A 38 -13.50 4.07 18.06
C GLY A 38 -14.90 3.58 18.42
N ARG A 39 -15.73 4.49 18.89
CA ARG A 39 -17.11 4.17 19.29
C ARG A 39 -17.95 3.82 18.05
N ARG A 40 -18.53 2.62 18.07
CA ARG A 40 -19.44 2.14 17.00
C ARG A 40 -20.66 3.06 16.84
N ALA A 41 -21.02 3.41 15.62
CA ALA A 41 -22.21 4.18 15.27
C ALA A 41 -22.76 3.73 13.90
N GLY A 42 -24.08 3.59 13.76
CA GLY A 42 -24.73 3.35 12.46
C GLY A 42 -24.30 2.08 11.73
N GLY A 43 -23.84 1.03 12.45
CA GLY A 43 -23.37 -0.22 11.81
C GLY A 43 -21.91 -0.12 11.29
N TRP A 44 -21.18 0.93 11.64
CA TRP A 44 -19.77 1.14 11.32
C TRP A 44 -18.92 1.34 12.57
N VAL A 45 -17.66 0.97 12.47
CA VAL A 45 -16.67 1.15 13.52
C VAL A 45 -15.55 2.04 12.98
N PRO A 46 -15.33 3.23 13.58
CA PRO A 46 -14.13 4.01 13.30
C PRO A 46 -12.91 3.19 13.70
N VAL A 47 -11.91 3.12 12.85
CA VAL A 47 -10.67 2.39 13.11
C VAL A 47 -9.45 3.23 12.80
N THR A 48 -8.34 2.90 13.46
CA THR A 48 -7.00 3.25 13.00
C THR A 48 -6.22 1.95 12.86
N THR A 49 -5.68 1.71 11.68
CA THR A 49 -4.88 0.50 11.38
C THR A 49 -3.58 0.47 12.19
N GLY A 50 -2.89 -0.66 12.21
CA GLY A 50 -1.61 -0.81 12.90
C GLY A 50 -0.50 0.11 12.38
N TYR A 51 -0.62 0.56 11.14
CA TYR A 51 0.28 1.54 10.50
C TYR A 51 -0.25 2.98 10.54
N GLY A 52 -1.28 3.26 11.38
CA GLY A 52 -1.74 4.62 11.67
C GLY A 52 -2.82 5.16 10.75
N TYR A 53 -3.30 4.41 9.74
CA TYR A 53 -4.27 4.90 8.76
C TYR A 53 -5.70 4.91 9.33
N PRO A 54 -6.42 6.05 9.34
CA PRO A 54 -7.77 6.15 9.87
C PRO A 54 -8.84 5.78 8.84
N GLY A 55 -10.00 5.34 9.30
CA GLY A 55 -11.18 5.08 8.46
C GLY A 55 -12.29 4.36 9.21
N PHE A 56 -13.16 3.69 8.45
CA PHE A 56 -14.32 2.98 8.97
C PHE A 56 -14.39 1.57 8.41
N VAL A 57 -14.70 0.59 9.26
CA VAL A 57 -14.92 -0.82 8.86
C VAL A 57 -16.30 -1.30 9.27
N ARG A 58 -16.79 -2.37 8.62
CA ARG A 58 -17.91 -3.14 9.11
C ARG A 58 -17.50 -3.98 10.34
N PRO A 59 -18.42 -4.23 11.30
CA PRO A 59 -18.06 -4.83 12.60
C PRO A 59 -17.67 -6.31 12.55
N GLU A 60 -17.74 -6.98 11.40
CA GLU A 60 -17.35 -8.38 11.25
C GLU A 60 -15.83 -8.62 11.24
N ALA A 61 -15.03 -7.56 11.25
CA ALA A 61 -13.58 -7.66 11.28
C ALA A 61 -13.03 -7.93 12.71
N GLY A 62 -12.39 -9.07 12.94
CA GLY A 62 -11.72 -9.43 14.24
C GLY A 62 -11.02 -10.81 14.28
N GLU A 63 -9.92 -10.94 14.93
CA GLU A 63 -8.92 -11.97 15.34
C GLU A 63 -8.24 -12.90 14.31
N GLY A 64 -6.88 -12.90 14.33
CA GLY A 64 -5.95 -13.80 13.62
C GLY A 64 -4.48 -13.36 13.79
N ALA A 65 -3.52 -14.24 13.52
CA ALA A 65 -2.09 -13.96 13.59
C ALA A 65 -1.54 -13.48 12.24
N TYR A 66 -0.62 -12.53 12.27
CA TYR A 66 0.15 -12.06 11.11
C TYR A 66 1.55 -12.67 11.13
N VAL A 67 2.02 -13.16 10.00
CA VAL A 67 3.36 -13.73 9.84
C VAL A 67 4.14 -12.93 8.80
N THR A 68 5.36 -12.50 9.14
CA THR A 68 6.36 -12.00 8.19
C THR A 68 7.16 -13.20 7.69
N ASP A 69 7.15 -13.48 6.40
CA ASP A 69 7.66 -14.75 5.86
C ASP A 69 8.59 -14.63 4.65
N LEU A 70 9.08 -13.44 4.33
CA LEU A 70 10.01 -13.26 3.23
C LEU A 70 11.39 -12.77 3.69
N GLU A 71 12.43 -13.39 3.13
CA GLU A 71 13.78 -12.85 3.08
C GLU A 71 14.01 -12.24 1.70
N GLY A 72 14.91 -11.26 1.59
CA GLY A 72 15.24 -10.60 0.33
C GLY A 72 15.03 -9.10 0.33
N THR A 73 14.84 -8.54 -0.85
CA THR A 73 14.63 -7.09 -1.04
C THR A 73 13.15 -6.73 -1.17
N PRO A 74 12.76 -5.46 -0.92
CA PRO A 74 11.40 -5.01 -1.20
C PRO A 74 10.99 -5.20 -2.67
N LEU A 75 11.91 -5.07 -3.62
CA LEU A 75 11.65 -5.33 -5.03
C LEU A 75 11.30 -6.81 -5.29
N ASP A 76 12.02 -7.75 -4.65
CA ASP A 76 11.71 -9.19 -4.77
C ASP A 76 10.35 -9.50 -4.16
N ALA A 77 10.04 -8.92 -3.00
CA ALA A 77 8.74 -9.04 -2.37
C ALA A 77 7.61 -8.47 -3.27
N ALA A 78 7.84 -7.33 -3.92
CA ALA A 78 6.88 -6.73 -4.86
C ALA A 78 6.65 -7.63 -6.09
N ARG A 79 7.68 -8.30 -6.60
CA ARG A 79 7.57 -9.25 -7.73
C ARG A 79 6.63 -10.42 -7.45
N THR A 80 6.43 -10.79 -6.19
CA THR A 80 5.46 -11.85 -5.84
C THR A 80 4.01 -11.47 -6.15
N TYR A 81 3.72 -10.20 -6.37
CA TYR A 81 2.39 -9.69 -6.77
C TYR A 81 2.19 -9.54 -8.29
N LEU A 82 3.17 -9.92 -9.12
CA LEU A 82 3.01 -9.84 -10.58
C LEU A 82 1.72 -10.51 -11.04
N GLY A 83 0.94 -9.80 -11.89
CA GLY A 83 -0.36 -10.24 -12.38
C GLY A 83 -1.53 -10.00 -11.43
N THR A 84 -1.31 -9.51 -10.20
CA THR A 84 -2.40 -9.10 -9.29
C THR A 84 -3.19 -7.96 -9.92
N PRO A 85 -4.54 -8.01 -9.94
CA PRO A 85 -5.37 -6.94 -10.49
C PRO A 85 -5.16 -5.60 -9.76
N TYR A 86 -5.31 -4.48 -10.51
CA TYR A 86 -5.34 -3.16 -9.88
C TYR A 86 -6.65 -2.96 -9.11
N LEU A 87 -6.53 -2.52 -7.87
CA LEU A 87 -7.66 -2.13 -7.04
C LEU A 87 -7.28 -0.89 -6.22
N TRP A 88 -7.98 0.22 -6.40
CA TRP A 88 -7.76 1.42 -5.59
C TRP A 88 -7.96 1.12 -4.09
N GLY A 89 -7.01 1.53 -3.25
CA GLY A 89 -7.00 1.23 -1.82
C GLY A 89 -6.72 -0.25 -1.49
N GLY A 90 -6.37 -1.07 -2.49
CA GLY A 90 -6.09 -2.49 -2.34
C GLY A 90 -4.73 -2.76 -1.71
N MET A 91 -4.64 -3.87 -0.94
CA MET A 91 -3.43 -4.31 -0.24
C MET A 91 -3.28 -5.84 -0.22
N SER A 92 -3.86 -6.55 -1.18
CA SER A 92 -3.87 -8.01 -1.19
C SER A 92 -3.71 -8.57 -2.59
N GLU A 93 -3.51 -9.90 -2.69
CA GLU A 93 -3.46 -10.63 -3.97
C GLU A 93 -4.80 -10.61 -4.74
N ALA A 94 -5.92 -10.25 -4.08
CA ALA A 94 -7.21 -10.05 -4.73
C ALA A 94 -7.32 -8.70 -5.46
N GLY A 95 -6.40 -7.77 -5.16
CA GLY A 95 -6.27 -6.46 -5.78
C GLY A 95 -5.38 -5.53 -4.96
N ILE A 96 -4.55 -4.77 -5.66
CA ILE A 96 -3.56 -3.88 -5.06
C ILE A 96 -3.39 -2.62 -5.89
N ASP A 97 -3.14 -1.46 -5.24
CA ASP A 97 -2.75 -0.24 -5.94
C ASP A 97 -1.23 0.01 -5.88
N CYS A 98 -0.77 1.10 -6.49
CA CYS A 98 0.66 1.39 -6.63
C CYS A 98 1.38 1.55 -5.28
N SER A 99 0.84 2.35 -4.38
CA SER A 99 1.42 2.56 -3.05
C SER A 99 1.14 1.40 -2.08
N GLY A 100 0.03 0.68 -2.27
CA GLY A 100 -0.26 -0.58 -1.60
C GLY A 100 0.77 -1.65 -1.92
N LEU A 101 1.21 -1.75 -3.18
CA LEU A 101 2.28 -2.67 -3.60
C LEU A 101 3.59 -2.37 -2.86
N VAL A 102 4.00 -1.09 -2.80
CA VAL A 102 5.18 -0.67 -2.03
C VAL A 102 5.00 -0.99 -0.54
N HIS A 103 3.86 -0.58 0.05
CA HIS A 103 3.58 -0.84 1.46
C HIS A 103 3.66 -2.34 1.80
N MET A 104 3.02 -3.19 1.00
CA MET A 104 3.02 -4.63 1.22
C MET A 104 4.38 -5.29 0.98
N ALA A 105 5.15 -4.82 0.01
CA ALA A 105 6.50 -5.30 -0.25
C ALA A 105 7.42 -5.11 0.97
N TYR A 106 7.40 -3.92 1.57
CA TYR A 106 8.15 -3.65 2.80
C TYR A 106 7.57 -4.42 4.00
N ARG A 107 6.25 -4.49 4.11
CA ARG A 107 5.56 -5.14 5.21
C ARG A 107 5.83 -6.64 5.29
N ARG A 108 5.92 -7.33 4.15
CA ARG A 108 6.29 -8.76 4.09
C ARG A 108 7.71 -9.03 4.58
N LEU A 109 8.55 -8.00 4.65
CA LEU A 109 9.89 -8.03 5.25
C LEU A 109 9.91 -7.51 6.71
N GLY A 110 8.73 -7.36 7.34
CA GLY A 110 8.59 -6.89 8.72
C GLY A 110 8.76 -5.38 8.90
N ARG A 111 8.73 -4.59 7.82
CA ARG A 111 8.95 -3.13 7.83
C ARG A 111 7.63 -2.40 7.56
N LEU A 112 7.29 -1.42 8.40
CA LEU A 112 6.12 -0.57 8.19
C LEU A 112 6.53 0.74 7.52
N VAL A 113 5.94 1.02 6.37
CA VAL A 113 6.10 2.27 5.64
C VAL A 113 4.73 2.94 5.47
N PRO A 114 4.65 4.24 5.17
CA PRO A 114 3.39 4.93 4.90
C PRO A 114 2.55 4.23 3.83
N ARG A 115 1.23 4.48 3.83
CA ARG A 115 0.30 3.82 2.90
C ARG A 115 0.23 4.53 1.55
N ASP A 116 0.25 5.85 1.54
CA ASP A 116 0.00 6.65 0.34
C ASP A 116 1.30 7.09 -0.34
N ALA A 117 1.27 7.26 -1.68
CA ALA A 117 2.45 7.52 -2.49
C ALA A 117 3.18 8.82 -2.07
N HIS A 118 2.45 9.89 -1.79
CA HIS A 118 3.05 11.15 -1.34
C HIS A 118 3.70 11.02 0.05
N GLU A 119 3.06 10.30 0.98
CA GLU A 119 3.64 10.04 2.31
C GLU A 119 4.89 9.15 2.22
N GLN A 120 4.91 8.19 1.29
CA GLN A 120 6.07 7.36 1.02
C GLN A 120 7.23 8.20 0.46
N GLN A 121 6.94 9.14 -0.45
CA GLN A 121 7.93 10.08 -0.95
C GLN A 121 8.49 10.95 0.19
N ASP A 122 7.62 11.51 1.03
CA ASP A 122 8.00 12.39 2.14
C ASP A 122 8.84 11.66 3.20
N ALA A 123 8.58 10.36 3.42
CA ALA A 123 9.36 9.52 4.33
C ALA A 123 10.67 9.00 3.72
N GLY A 124 10.86 9.16 2.43
CA GLY A 124 12.01 8.64 1.69
C GLY A 124 13.27 9.49 1.83
N THR A 125 14.42 8.84 1.69
CA THR A 125 15.71 9.51 1.53
C THR A 125 16.02 9.63 0.04
N PRO A 126 16.16 10.85 -0.52
CA PRO A 126 16.46 11.02 -1.94
C PRO A 126 17.76 10.34 -2.36
N VAL A 127 17.77 9.77 -3.56
CA VAL A 127 18.96 9.18 -4.19
C VAL A 127 19.13 9.73 -5.61
N ALA A 128 20.38 9.89 -6.04
CA ALA A 128 20.69 10.42 -7.36
C ALA A 128 20.74 9.34 -8.45
N GLU A 129 21.09 8.12 -8.09
CA GLU A 129 21.28 7.01 -9.03
C GLU A 129 20.10 6.04 -8.96
N LEU A 130 19.67 5.59 -10.14
CA LEU A 130 18.60 4.61 -10.29
C LEU A 130 19.18 3.19 -10.29
N GLU A 131 19.17 2.58 -9.11
CA GLU A 131 19.51 1.17 -8.93
C GLU A 131 18.25 0.31 -8.68
N PRO A 132 18.26 -0.99 -9.00
CA PRO A 132 17.13 -1.88 -8.69
C PRO A 132 16.72 -1.79 -7.22
N GLY A 133 15.42 -1.54 -6.98
CA GLY A 133 14.83 -1.34 -5.65
C GLY A 133 14.65 0.13 -5.24
N VAL A 134 15.25 1.09 -5.96
CA VAL A 134 14.93 2.51 -5.78
C VAL A 134 13.46 2.76 -6.14
N LEU A 135 12.79 3.59 -5.35
CA LEU A 135 11.43 4.02 -5.63
C LEU A 135 11.44 5.28 -6.50
N VAL A 136 10.52 5.32 -7.44
CA VAL A 136 10.27 6.48 -8.30
C VAL A 136 8.83 6.92 -8.09
N SER A 137 8.64 8.17 -7.70
CA SER A 137 7.32 8.78 -7.61
C SER A 137 7.01 9.60 -8.83
N TYR A 138 5.74 9.67 -9.17
CA TYR A 138 5.21 10.38 -10.33
C TYR A 138 3.99 11.20 -9.92
N GLY A 139 3.78 12.32 -10.58
CA GLY A 139 2.65 13.19 -10.31
C GLY A 139 2.78 14.55 -10.95
N GLY A 140 1.96 15.50 -10.50
CA GLY A 140 2.10 16.92 -10.79
C GLY A 140 2.84 17.63 -9.65
N GLU A 141 2.09 18.30 -8.75
CA GLU A 141 2.65 18.92 -7.54
C GLU A 141 2.84 17.90 -6.40
N VAL A 142 2.01 16.86 -6.39
CA VAL A 142 1.98 15.81 -5.35
C VAL A 142 2.09 14.45 -6.03
N ALA A 143 2.77 13.50 -5.40
CA ALA A 143 2.87 12.14 -5.90
C ALA A 143 1.49 11.45 -5.88
N ASP A 144 1.01 11.05 -7.05
CA ASP A 144 -0.22 10.30 -7.27
C ASP A 144 0.05 8.86 -7.75
N HIS A 145 1.30 8.56 -8.08
CA HIS A 145 1.73 7.23 -8.49
C HIS A 145 3.17 6.95 -8.00
N ILE A 146 3.48 5.65 -7.84
CA ILE A 146 4.80 5.20 -7.39
C ILE A 146 5.13 3.82 -8.00
N ALA A 147 6.42 3.58 -8.24
CA ALA A 147 6.95 2.33 -8.76
C ALA A 147 8.29 1.99 -8.10
N PHE A 148 8.66 0.71 -8.15
CA PHE A 148 10.04 0.28 -7.97
C PHE A 148 10.79 0.40 -9.30
N TRP A 149 11.99 0.95 -9.28
CA TRP A 149 12.93 0.80 -10.38
C TRP A 149 13.45 -0.64 -10.41
N ALA A 150 13.26 -1.32 -11.53
CA ALA A 150 13.65 -2.72 -11.70
C ALA A 150 15.01 -2.90 -12.39
N GLY A 151 15.62 -1.80 -12.86
CA GLY A 151 16.83 -1.78 -13.68
C GLY A 151 16.52 -1.67 -15.16
N ASP A 152 17.54 -1.38 -15.97
CA ASP A 152 17.48 -1.38 -17.44
C ASP A 152 16.31 -0.57 -18.05
N GLY A 153 15.98 0.57 -17.45
CA GLY A 153 14.87 1.41 -17.90
C GLY A 153 13.49 0.84 -17.63
N ARG A 154 13.36 -0.13 -16.70
CA ARG A 154 12.11 -0.81 -16.35
C ARG A 154 11.64 -0.41 -14.96
N ILE A 155 10.33 -0.46 -14.78
CA ILE A 155 9.68 -0.27 -13.48
C ILE A 155 8.76 -1.45 -13.16
N LEU A 156 8.61 -1.74 -11.88
CA LEU A 156 7.60 -2.63 -11.33
C LEU A 156 6.57 -1.80 -10.58
N HIS A 157 5.32 -1.84 -11.02
CA HIS A 157 4.24 -1.07 -10.41
C HIS A 157 2.87 -1.75 -10.56
N ALA A 158 1.89 -1.29 -9.79
CA ALA A 158 0.49 -1.63 -10.01
C ALA A 158 -0.20 -0.50 -10.77
N THR A 159 -0.84 -0.80 -11.89
CA THR A 159 -1.51 0.18 -12.76
C THR A 159 -2.88 -0.31 -13.23
N GLY A 160 -3.86 0.62 -13.24
CA GLY A 160 -5.17 0.37 -13.85
C GLY A 160 -5.18 0.48 -15.37
N ARG A 161 -4.06 0.91 -15.99
CA ARG A 161 -3.95 1.08 -17.45
C ARG A 161 -4.19 -0.27 -18.13
N ASP A 162 -5.11 -0.29 -19.08
CA ASP A 162 -5.43 -1.45 -19.94
C ASP A 162 -5.73 -2.76 -19.17
N GLY A 163 -6.07 -2.65 -17.87
CA GLY A 163 -6.32 -3.80 -17.00
C GLY A 163 -5.06 -4.59 -16.62
N LEU A 164 -3.86 -4.02 -16.75
CA LEU A 164 -2.59 -4.71 -16.54
C LEU A 164 -2.36 -5.19 -15.08
N GLY A 165 -2.84 -4.44 -14.08
CA GLY A 165 -2.55 -4.76 -12.69
C GLY A 165 -1.08 -4.55 -12.32
N VAL A 166 -0.48 -5.49 -11.59
CA VAL A 166 0.94 -5.45 -11.24
C VAL A 166 1.77 -5.97 -12.40
N VAL A 167 2.63 -5.11 -12.94
CA VAL A 167 3.45 -5.41 -14.11
C VAL A 167 4.88 -4.87 -13.95
N GLU A 168 5.85 -5.59 -14.52
CA GLU A 168 7.20 -5.09 -14.73
C GLU A 168 7.38 -4.79 -16.23
N GLU A 169 7.54 -3.51 -16.58
CA GLU A 169 7.57 -3.04 -17.97
C GLU A 169 8.61 -1.94 -18.18
N PRO A 170 9.01 -1.66 -19.43
CA PRO A 170 9.74 -0.44 -19.72
C PRO A 170 8.97 0.77 -19.19
N GLU A 171 9.67 1.72 -18.56
CA GLU A 171 9.01 2.88 -17.99
C GLU A 171 8.25 3.64 -19.08
N PRO A 172 6.90 3.76 -18.97
CA PRO A 172 6.08 4.49 -19.93
C PRO A 172 6.51 5.95 -20.04
N GLU A 173 6.56 6.50 -21.25
CA GLU A 173 6.97 7.88 -21.51
C GLU A 173 6.13 8.89 -20.71
N GLY A 174 4.80 8.71 -20.66
CA GLY A 174 3.92 9.57 -19.90
C GLY A 174 4.14 9.51 -18.37
N LEU A 175 4.74 8.45 -17.83
CA LEU A 175 5.20 8.43 -16.44
C LEU A 175 6.55 9.13 -16.32
N ARG A 176 7.48 8.86 -17.23
CA ARG A 176 8.83 9.46 -17.24
C ARG A 176 8.78 10.98 -17.22
N GLU A 177 7.87 11.59 -17.97
CA GLU A 177 7.64 13.05 -18.00
C GLU A 177 7.10 13.61 -16.69
N ARG A 178 6.53 12.76 -15.86
CA ARG A 178 5.90 13.13 -14.58
C ARG A 178 6.69 12.69 -13.35
N ARG A 179 7.95 12.25 -13.51
CA ARG A 179 8.81 11.90 -12.37
C ARG A 179 8.96 13.09 -11.42
N LEU A 180 8.73 12.87 -10.13
CA LEU A 180 8.89 13.86 -9.06
C LEU A 180 10.16 13.61 -8.24
N ALA A 181 10.39 12.38 -7.82
CA ALA A 181 11.52 12.04 -6.97
C ALA A 181 11.98 10.60 -7.17
N THR A 182 13.25 10.36 -6.82
CA THR A 182 13.86 9.04 -6.68
C THR A 182 14.39 8.90 -5.25
N PHE A 183 14.03 7.83 -4.55
CA PHE A 183 14.31 7.69 -3.13
C PHE A 183 14.32 6.25 -2.64
N LEU A 184 14.86 6.05 -1.45
CA LEU A 184 14.75 4.80 -0.69
C LEU A 184 13.98 5.04 0.60
N LEU A 185 13.09 4.14 0.94
CA LEU A 185 12.47 4.14 2.27
C LEU A 185 13.42 3.56 3.31
N PRO A 186 13.36 4.05 4.56
CA PRO A 186 14.27 3.62 5.62
C PRO A 186 14.20 2.11 5.83
N ALA A 187 15.34 1.55 6.20
CA ALA A 187 15.49 0.11 6.40
C ALA A 187 14.77 -0.45 7.65
N GLY A 188 14.11 0.41 8.45
CA GLY A 188 13.42 0.06 9.70
C GLY A 188 14.36 -0.02 10.87
#